data_2c8379d0d576f5d8f04de14bebc6f9f0
#
_entry.id   2c8379d0d576f5d8f04de14bebc6f9f0
#
_cell.length_a   1.000
_cell.length_b   1.000
_cell.length_c   1.000
_cell.angle_alpha   90.00
_cell.angle_beta   90.00
_cell.angle_gamma   90.00
#
_symmetry.space_group_name_H-M   'P 1'
#
loop_
_entity.id
_entity.type
_entity.pdbx_description
1 polymer ?
#
loop_
_entity_poly.entity_id
_entity_poly.type
_entity_poly.pdbx_seq_one_letter_code
_entity_poly.pdbx_strand_id
1 'polypeptide(L)'
;IVANPDAISIPGLKTFLRMLGTVPVPYAKSTYVKYMNAIKRMYDNGHPIVVYPEAHIWPKYNAVRDFPDVSFKLPVRLGAPCFAKSTVYHKDSRGHTYAEVWYDGPFYPDAMLPEKKAQKELRDRIYAKICERCKDSELDCRYTYEKVDDPQEVRTEIEMV
;
A
#
# COMPACT_ATOMS: atom_id res chain seq x y z
N ILE A 1 2.84 6.00 9.16
CA ILE A 1 3.05 5.25 7.91
C ILE A 1 3.64 3.89 8.24
N VAL A 2 3.07 2.82 7.69
CA VAL A 2 3.67 1.48 7.75
C VAL A 2 4.62 1.33 6.56
N ALA A 3 5.88 1.00 6.83
CA ALA A 3 6.92 0.95 5.80
C ALA A 3 7.77 -0.32 5.87
N ASN A 4 8.42 -0.64 4.76
CA ASN A 4 9.43 -1.69 4.72
C ASN A 4 10.59 -1.32 5.66
N PRO A 5 11.10 -2.25 6.49
CA PRO A 5 12.25 -2.02 7.38
C PRO A 5 13.49 -1.50 6.67
N ASP A 6 13.71 -1.87 5.41
CA ASP A 6 14.86 -1.40 4.62
C ASP A 6 14.85 0.13 4.43
N ALA A 7 13.68 0.73 4.31
CA ALA A 7 13.55 2.19 4.22
C ALA A 7 14.06 2.92 5.49
N ILE A 8 14.01 2.24 6.64
CA ILE A 8 14.47 2.79 7.94
C ILE A 8 15.95 2.52 8.16
N SER A 9 16.56 1.65 7.37
CA SER A 9 17.97 1.26 7.47
C SER A 9 18.92 2.27 6.81
N ILE A 10 18.41 3.26 6.08
CA ILE A 10 19.20 4.30 5.43
C ILE A 10 19.88 5.18 6.51
N PRO A 11 21.22 5.27 6.52
CA PRO A 11 21.95 6.10 7.47
C PRO A 11 21.48 7.57 7.43
N GLY A 12 21.25 8.17 8.60
CA GLY A 12 20.76 9.55 8.73
C GLY A 12 19.24 9.71 8.57
N LEU A 13 18.54 8.84 7.85
CA LEU A 13 17.09 8.97 7.62
C LEU A 13 16.25 8.33 8.74
N LYS A 14 16.81 7.40 9.50
CA LYS A 14 16.13 6.64 10.54
C LYS A 14 15.42 7.54 11.58
N THR A 15 16.11 8.54 12.09
CA THR A 15 15.56 9.44 13.12
C THR A 15 14.42 10.28 12.53
N PHE A 16 14.62 10.81 11.33
CA PHE A 16 13.61 11.60 10.62
C PHE A 16 12.34 10.78 10.34
N LEU A 17 12.47 9.57 9.82
CA LEU A 17 11.32 8.69 9.55
C LEU A 17 10.57 8.30 10.83
N ARG A 18 11.30 8.10 11.94
CA ARG A 18 10.68 7.86 13.25
C ARG A 18 9.88 9.06 13.74
N MET A 19 10.39 10.28 13.54
CA MET A 19 9.67 11.51 13.87
C MET A 19 8.40 11.68 13.05
N LEU A 20 8.39 11.19 11.80
CA LEU A 20 7.20 11.14 10.94
C LEU A 20 6.22 10.01 11.31
N GLY A 21 6.45 9.29 12.40
CA GLY A 21 5.57 8.21 12.84
C GLY A 21 5.63 6.96 11.97
N THR A 22 6.79 6.68 11.35
CA THR A 22 6.97 5.47 10.55
C THR A 22 7.14 4.25 11.45
N VAL A 23 6.33 3.22 11.21
CA VAL A 23 6.39 1.92 11.90
C VAL A 23 6.85 0.85 10.91
N PRO A 24 7.99 0.18 11.17
CA PRO A 24 8.47 -0.88 10.29
C PRO A 24 7.63 -2.14 10.39
N VAL A 25 7.36 -2.77 9.24
CA VAL A 25 6.77 -4.11 9.21
C VAL A 25 7.77 -5.12 9.79
N PRO A 26 7.37 -6.00 10.72
CA PRO A 26 8.28 -6.95 11.32
C PRO A 26 8.65 -8.09 10.35
N TYR A 27 9.93 -8.40 10.22
CA TYR A 27 10.40 -9.60 9.52
C TYR A 27 10.20 -10.87 10.37
N ALA A 28 10.36 -10.77 11.68
CA ALA A 28 10.28 -11.90 12.59
C ALA A 28 8.96 -11.96 13.34
N LYS A 29 8.42 -13.17 13.51
CA LYS A 29 7.20 -13.41 14.30
C LYS A 29 7.33 -12.89 15.74
N SER A 30 8.52 -12.95 16.32
CA SER A 30 8.81 -12.47 17.69
C SER A 30 8.60 -10.97 17.87
N THR A 31 8.74 -10.17 16.81
CA THR A 31 8.55 -8.71 16.85
C THR A 31 7.15 -8.27 16.45
N TYR A 32 6.31 -9.21 15.96
CA TYR A 32 4.96 -8.93 15.52
C TYR A 32 4.05 -8.36 16.62
N VAL A 33 4.16 -8.87 17.85
CA VAL A 33 3.38 -8.36 18.99
C VAL A 33 3.73 -6.90 19.30
N LYS A 34 5.04 -6.57 19.29
CA LYS A 34 5.49 -5.19 19.49
C LYS A 34 4.96 -4.26 18.39
N TYR A 35 4.98 -4.71 17.16
CA TYR A 35 4.40 -3.99 16.01
C TYR A 35 2.92 -3.73 16.20
N MET A 36 2.12 -4.77 16.51
CA MET A 36 0.69 -4.63 16.73
C MET A 36 0.36 -3.67 17.90
N ASN A 37 1.12 -3.74 18.98
CA ASN A 37 0.94 -2.83 20.12
C ASN A 37 1.30 -1.38 19.76
N ALA A 38 2.29 -1.16 18.90
CA ALA A 38 2.64 0.18 18.42
C ALA A 38 1.53 0.75 17.55
N ILE A 39 1.02 -0.03 16.59
CA ILE A 39 -0.10 0.35 15.73
C ILE A 39 -1.36 0.64 16.55
N LYS A 40 -1.70 -0.25 17.50
CA LYS A 40 -2.86 -0.04 18.38
C LYS A 40 -2.75 1.27 19.16
N ARG A 41 -1.60 1.57 19.76
CA ARG A 41 -1.39 2.85 20.48
C ARG A 41 -1.57 4.06 19.56
N MET A 42 -1.08 4.00 18.31
CA MET A 42 -1.28 5.08 17.34
C MET A 42 -2.76 5.27 17.04
N TYR A 43 -3.48 4.17 16.81
CA TYR A 43 -4.92 4.19 16.55
C TYR A 43 -5.71 4.75 17.75
N ASP A 44 -5.42 4.27 18.96
CA ASP A 44 -6.08 4.73 20.22
C ASP A 44 -5.83 6.24 20.47
N ASN A 45 -4.70 6.77 20.00
CA ASN A 45 -4.38 8.20 20.05
C ASN A 45 -4.97 9.02 18.88
N GLY A 46 -5.81 8.43 18.04
CA GLY A 46 -6.47 9.11 16.93
C GLY A 46 -5.58 9.36 15.72
N HIS A 47 -4.41 8.71 15.63
CA HIS A 47 -3.54 8.88 14.46
C HIS A 47 -3.99 8.02 13.27
N PRO A 48 -4.05 8.58 12.06
CA PRO A 48 -4.31 7.79 10.87
C PRO A 48 -3.13 6.85 10.56
N ILE A 49 -3.46 5.63 10.14
CA ILE A 49 -2.47 4.62 9.77
C ILE A 49 -2.50 4.46 8.26
N VAL A 50 -1.40 4.82 7.60
CA VAL A 50 -1.26 4.71 6.15
C VAL A 50 -0.52 3.43 5.80
N VAL A 51 -1.11 2.62 4.91
CA VAL A 51 -0.55 1.36 4.42
C VAL A 51 -0.59 1.37 2.90
N TYR A 52 0.49 0.94 2.28
CA TYR A 52 0.58 0.72 0.83
C TYR A 52 0.50 -0.79 0.56
N PRO A 53 -0.68 -1.32 0.22
CA PRO A 53 -0.87 -2.76 0.13
C PRO A 53 -0.15 -3.42 -1.05
N GLU A 54 0.16 -2.65 -2.09
CA GLU A 54 0.92 -3.11 -3.26
C GLU A 54 2.40 -3.39 -2.96
N ALA A 55 2.91 -2.91 -1.82
CA ALA A 55 4.24 -3.12 -1.25
C ALA A 55 5.42 -2.58 -2.08
N HIS A 56 5.37 -2.58 -3.39
CA HIS A 56 6.44 -2.13 -4.29
C HIS A 56 5.97 -0.99 -5.20
N ILE A 57 6.90 -0.10 -5.55
CA ILE A 57 6.66 0.96 -6.51
C ILE A 57 7.12 0.47 -7.89
N TRP A 58 6.21 0.51 -8.86
CA TRP A 58 6.53 0.29 -10.26
C TRP A 58 6.46 1.64 -10.98
N PRO A 59 7.61 2.19 -11.40
CA PRO A 59 7.65 3.51 -12.02
C PRO A 59 6.75 3.59 -13.26
N LYS A 60 5.87 4.60 -13.30
CA LYS A 60 4.94 4.86 -14.42
C LYS A 60 3.99 3.69 -14.77
N TYR A 61 3.74 2.79 -13.84
CA TYR A 61 2.70 1.79 -13.99
C TYR A 61 1.34 2.45 -13.75
N ASN A 62 0.43 2.33 -14.70
CA ASN A 62 -0.85 3.03 -14.68
C ASN A 62 -2.06 2.15 -14.33
N ALA A 63 -1.83 0.89 -14.00
CA ALA A 63 -2.87 -0.02 -13.52
C ALA A 63 -2.69 -0.32 -12.02
N VAL A 64 -3.74 -0.83 -11.39
CA VAL A 64 -3.71 -1.30 -10.01
C VAL A 64 -3.23 -2.74 -10.00
N ARG A 65 -2.15 -3.01 -9.29
CA ARG A 65 -1.65 -4.37 -9.11
C ARG A 65 -2.50 -5.12 -8.10
N ASP A 66 -2.63 -6.42 -8.31
CA ASP A 66 -3.21 -7.28 -7.29
C ASP A 66 -2.33 -7.28 -6.03
N PHE A 67 -2.94 -7.15 -4.86
CA PHE A 67 -2.24 -7.13 -3.58
C PHE A 67 -2.91 -8.10 -2.58
N PRO A 68 -2.11 -8.71 -1.69
CA PRO A 68 -2.62 -9.67 -0.71
C PRO A 68 -3.47 -8.98 0.36
N ASP A 69 -4.31 -9.78 1.01
CA ASP A 69 -5.20 -9.33 2.08
C ASP A 69 -4.51 -9.07 3.44
N VAL A 70 -3.21 -9.33 3.54
CA VAL A 70 -2.47 -9.31 4.82
C VAL A 70 -2.53 -7.96 5.54
N SER A 71 -2.51 -6.85 4.79
CA SER A 71 -2.60 -5.50 5.33
C SER A 71 -3.94 -5.21 6.00
N PHE A 72 -5.00 -5.89 5.57
CA PHE A 72 -6.37 -5.71 6.06
C PHE A 72 -6.65 -6.43 7.39
N LYS A 73 -5.70 -7.22 7.87
CA LYS A 73 -5.75 -7.80 9.20
C LYS A 73 -5.75 -6.74 10.31
N LEU A 74 -5.07 -5.62 10.08
CA LEU A 74 -5.02 -4.52 11.04
C LEU A 74 -6.40 -3.91 11.30
N PRO A 75 -7.10 -3.36 10.28
CA PRO A 75 -8.42 -2.77 10.48
C PRO A 75 -9.45 -3.78 10.98
N VAL A 76 -9.41 -5.02 10.54
CA VAL A 76 -10.33 -6.07 11.05
C VAL A 76 -10.15 -6.29 12.55
N ARG A 77 -8.91 -6.38 13.03
CA ARG A 77 -8.62 -6.57 14.47
C ARG A 77 -8.93 -5.35 15.33
N LEU A 78 -8.81 -4.16 14.75
CA LEU A 78 -9.09 -2.90 15.44
C LEU A 78 -10.56 -2.47 15.33
N GLY A 79 -11.36 -3.11 14.47
CA GLY A 79 -12.69 -2.63 14.11
C GLY A 79 -12.65 -1.24 13.45
N ALA A 80 -11.53 -0.91 12.81
CA ALA A 80 -11.25 0.43 12.32
C ALA A 80 -11.82 0.66 10.92
N PRO A 81 -12.37 1.87 10.64
CA PRO A 81 -12.74 2.26 9.30
C PRO A 81 -11.50 2.37 8.38
N CYS A 82 -11.67 1.97 7.13
CA CYS A 82 -10.66 2.13 6.09
C CYS A 82 -11.12 3.17 5.07
N PHE A 83 -10.15 3.89 4.52
CA PHE A 83 -10.34 4.77 3.37
C PHE A 83 -9.38 4.35 2.27
N ALA A 84 -9.90 4.18 1.07
CA ALA A 84 -9.08 3.97 -0.12
C ALA A 84 -8.60 5.33 -0.64
N LYS A 85 -7.28 5.48 -0.84
CA LYS A 85 -6.70 6.62 -1.52
C LYS A 85 -6.24 6.17 -2.91
N SER A 86 -6.86 6.73 -3.95
CA SER A 86 -6.48 6.49 -5.34
C SER A 86 -5.89 7.75 -5.96
N THR A 87 -4.88 7.59 -6.80
CA THR A 87 -4.32 8.68 -7.60
C THR A 87 -4.54 8.35 -9.06
N VAL A 88 -5.26 9.21 -9.75
CA VAL A 88 -5.62 9.07 -11.18
C VAL A 88 -4.87 10.15 -11.95
N TYR A 89 -4.33 9.82 -13.08
CA TYR A 89 -3.58 10.77 -13.90
C TYR A 89 -4.39 11.12 -15.15
N HIS A 90 -4.45 12.41 -15.45
CA HIS A 90 -5.14 12.95 -16.62
C HIS A 90 -4.20 13.84 -17.42
N LYS A 91 -4.55 14.07 -18.69
CA LYS A 91 -3.87 15.04 -19.54
C LYS A 91 -4.75 16.28 -19.74
N ASP A 92 -4.16 17.46 -19.63
CA ASP A 92 -4.83 18.70 -20.00
C ASP A 92 -4.86 18.88 -21.53
N SER A 93 -5.54 19.94 -21.99
CA SER A 93 -5.65 20.28 -23.42
C SER A 93 -4.31 20.59 -24.08
N ARG A 94 -3.25 20.80 -23.31
CA ARG A 94 -1.88 21.05 -23.77
C ARG A 94 -0.99 19.80 -23.68
N GLY A 95 -1.54 18.67 -23.23
CA GLY A 95 -0.83 17.41 -23.06
C GLY A 95 -0.02 17.30 -21.76
N HIS A 96 -0.15 18.23 -20.81
CA HIS A 96 0.51 18.12 -19.51
C HIS A 96 -0.27 17.15 -18.62
N THR A 97 0.47 16.27 -17.95
CA THR A 97 -0.12 15.33 -16.99
C THR A 97 -0.35 16.00 -15.64
N TYR A 98 -1.54 15.84 -15.09
CA TYR A 98 -1.87 16.22 -13.69
C TYR A 98 -2.44 15.02 -12.94
N ALA A 99 -2.38 15.07 -11.62
CA ALA A 99 -2.87 14.02 -10.75
C ALA A 99 -4.14 14.47 -10.02
N GLU A 100 -5.16 13.62 -10.03
CA GLU A 100 -6.36 13.74 -9.22
C GLU A 100 -6.31 12.70 -8.10
N VAL A 101 -6.63 13.11 -6.88
CA VAL A 101 -6.58 12.24 -5.71
C VAL A 101 -7.99 12.04 -5.16
N TRP A 102 -8.40 10.78 -5.07
CA TRP A 102 -9.68 10.37 -4.53
C TRP A 102 -9.52 9.71 -3.16
N TYR A 103 -10.46 9.99 -2.27
CA TYR A 103 -10.59 9.31 -0.98
C TYR A 103 -11.99 8.72 -0.91
N ASP A 104 -12.09 7.40 -0.97
CA ASP A 104 -13.34 6.66 -0.91
C ASP A 104 -13.47 5.94 0.44
N GLY A 105 -14.67 5.88 0.99
CA GLY A 105 -14.97 5.26 2.28
C GLY A 105 -15.93 6.09 3.12
N PRO A 106 -16.13 5.75 4.39
CA PRO A 106 -15.44 4.70 5.15
C PRO A 106 -15.89 3.28 4.76
N PHE A 107 -14.93 2.36 4.68
CA PHE A 107 -15.17 0.91 4.57
C PHE A 107 -14.99 0.27 5.94
N TYR A 108 -16.03 -0.30 6.51
CA TYR A 108 -15.94 -1.02 7.77
C TYR A 108 -15.73 -2.51 7.54
N PRO A 109 -14.90 -3.20 8.36
CA PRO A 109 -14.86 -4.65 8.35
C PRO A 109 -16.19 -5.22 8.82
N ASP A 110 -16.62 -6.33 8.23
CA ASP A 110 -17.83 -7.04 8.67
C ASP A 110 -17.54 -7.82 9.94
N ALA A 111 -18.11 -7.37 11.06
CA ALA A 111 -17.97 -8.00 12.37
C ALA A 111 -18.65 -9.36 12.49
N MET A 112 -19.56 -9.70 11.57
CA MET A 112 -20.27 -10.99 11.56
C MET A 112 -19.45 -12.11 10.89
N LEU A 113 -18.41 -11.75 10.14
CA LEU A 113 -17.56 -12.72 9.48
C LEU A 113 -16.38 -13.15 10.35
N PRO A 114 -15.92 -14.40 10.24
CA PRO A 114 -14.64 -14.82 10.80
C PRO A 114 -13.49 -13.93 10.30
N GLU A 115 -12.48 -13.66 11.15
CA GLU A 115 -11.36 -12.73 10.89
C GLU A 115 -10.82 -12.85 9.47
N LYS A 116 -10.53 -14.07 9.02
CA LYS A 116 -9.94 -14.32 7.70
C LYS A 116 -10.88 -13.97 6.53
N LYS A 117 -12.18 -14.21 6.71
CA LYS A 117 -13.19 -13.88 5.70
C LYS A 117 -13.45 -12.38 5.65
N ALA A 118 -13.55 -11.72 6.82
CA ALA A 118 -13.70 -10.27 6.92
C ALA A 118 -12.49 -9.53 6.29
N GLN A 119 -11.29 -10.06 6.52
CA GLN A 119 -10.05 -9.54 5.94
C GLN A 119 -10.07 -9.57 4.40
N LYS A 120 -10.44 -10.71 3.84
CA LYS A 120 -10.53 -10.89 2.39
C LYS A 120 -11.64 -10.02 1.78
N GLU A 121 -12.82 -10.02 2.39
CA GLU A 121 -13.98 -9.26 1.95
C GLU A 121 -13.68 -7.75 1.92
N LEU A 122 -13.10 -7.21 3.00
CA LEU A 122 -12.71 -5.81 3.08
C LEU A 122 -11.67 -5.44 2.02
N ARG A 123 -10.67 -6.31 1.81
CA ARG A 123 -9.68 -6.16 0.74
C ARG A 123 -10.34 -6.11 -0.63
N ASP A 124 -11.25 -7.04 -0.92
CA ASP A 124 -11.88 -7.15 -2.23
C ASP A 124 -12.73 -5.92 -2.56
N ARG A 125 -13.49 -5.39 -1.58
CA ARG A 125 -14.25 -4.12 -1.74
C ARG A 125 -13.35 -2.93 -2.02
N ILE A 126 -12.28 -2.79 -1.25
CA ILE A 126 -11.35 -1.66 -1.41
C ILE A 126 -10.59 -1.78 -2.73
N TYR A 127 -10.15 -2.97 -3.09
CA TYR A 127 -9.47 -3.24 -4.38
C TYR A 127 -10.38 -2.87 -5.56
N ALA A 128 -11.63 -3.33 -5.54
CA ALA A 128 -12.60 -3.02 -6.58
C ALA A 128 -12.81 -1.50 -6.74
N LYS A 129 -12.89 -0.77 -5.61
CA LYS A 129 -13.06 0.69 -5.63
C LYS A 129 -11.82 1.41 -6.20
N ILE A 130 -10.62 0.98 -5.83
CA ILE A 130 -9.38 1.53 -6.39
C ILE A 130 -9.30 1.26 -7.89
N CYS A 131 -9.62 0.04 -8.34
CA CYS A 131 -9.65 -0.30 -9.77
C CYS A 131 -10.68 0.53 -10.54
N GLU A 132 -11.87 0.75 -9.96
CA GLU A 132 -12.91 1.61 -10.54
C GLU A 132 -12.39 3.03 -10.76
N ARG A 133 -11.69 3.62 -9.75
CA ARG A 133 -11.14 4.98 -9.85
C ARG A 133 -10.00 5.09 -10.85
N CYS A 134 -9.13 4.08 -10.89
CA CYS A 134 -7.93 4.12 -11.73
C CYS A 134 -8.19 3.65 -13.18
N LYS A 135 -9.42 3.26 -13.52
CA LYS A 135 -9.78 2.71 -14.83
C LYS A 135 -9.41 3.64 -15.99
N ASP A 136 -9.63 4.93 -15.82
CA ASP A 136 -9.46 5.95 -16.85
C ASP A 136 -8.16 6.76 -16.67
N SER A 137 -7.16 6.19 -15.98
CA SER A 137 -5.87 6.84 -15.77
C SER A 137 -5.07 6.91 -17.07
N GLU A 138 -4.64 8.12 -17.44
CA GLU A 138 -3.94 8.44 -18.70
C GLU A 138 -2.42 8.54 -18.55
N LEU A 139 -1.85 7.94 -17.51
CA LEU A 139 -0.40 7.93 -17.32
C LEU A 139 0.28 7.16 -18.45
N ASP A 140 1.24 7.79 -19.13
CA ASP A 140 2.07 7.10 -20.12
C ASP A 140 2.98 6.07 -19.43
N CYS A 141 2.65 4.80 -19.61
CA CYS A 141 3.52 3.72 -19.18
C CYS A 141 4.63 3.53 -20.23
N ARG A 142 5.87 3.88 -19.88
CA ARG A 142 7.05 3.73 -20.76
C ARG A 142 7.74 2.38 -20.62
N TYR A 143 7.33 1.60 -19.63
CA TYR A 143 7.94 0.32 -19.30
C TYR A 143 6.91 -0.79 -19.43
N THR A 144 7.31 -1.89 -20.03
CA THR A 144 6.57 -3.15 -19.99
C THR A 144 7.06 -3.94 -18.78
N TYR A 145 6.13 -4.37 -17.94
CA TYR A 145 6.45 -5.17 -16.76
C TYR A 145 6.09 -6.61 -17.03
N GLU A 146 7.08 -7.48 -17.00
CA GLU A 146 6.90 -8.92 -17.13
C GLU A 146 7.15 -9.60 -15.79
N LYS A 147 6.36 -10.65 -15.51
CA LYS A 147 6.58 -11.45 -14.31
C LYS A 147 7.75 -12.39 -14.57
N VAL A 148 8.83 -12.21 -13.84
CA VAL A 148 9.98 -13.12 -13.85
C VAL A 148 9.89 -14.03 -12.64
N ASP A 149 9.90 -15.34 -12.87
CA ASP A 149 9.79 -16.33 -11.79
C ASP A 149 11.14 -16.57 -11.09
N ASP A 150 12.28 -16.21 -11.74
CA ASP A 150 13.62 -16.25 -11.12
C ASP A 150 14.23 -14.84 -11.01
N PRO A 151 14.46 -14.33 -9.78
CA PRO A 151 15.08 -13.02 -9.56
C PRO A 151 16.54 -12.90 -10.07
N GLN A 152 17.19 -14.01 -10.42
CA GLN A 152 18.57 -13.98 -10.93
C GLN A 152 18.61 -13.63 -12.43
N GLU A 153 17.59 -13.93 -13.21
CA GLU A 153 17.51 -13.54 -14.63
C GLU A 153 17.47 -12.03 -14.84
N VAL A 154 16.82 -11.27 -13.92
CA VAL A 154 16.71 -9.80 -14.01
C VAL A 154 18.07 -9.08 -13.90
N ARG A 155 19.06 -9.69 -13.24
CA ARG A 155 20.39 -9.05 -13.10
C ARG A 155 21.22 -9.06 -14.36
N THR A 156 20.96 -9.99 -15.27
CA THR A 156 21.74 -10.17 -16.50
C THR A 156 21.35 -9.16 -17.59
N GLU A 157 20.10 -8.68 -17.59
CA GLU A 157 19.63 -7.71 -18.60
C GLU A 157 19.97 -6.26 -18.28
N ILE A 158 20.15 -5.92 -16.99
CA ILE A 158 20.51 -4.55 -16.58
C ILE A 158 21.96 -4.22 -16.85
N GLU A 159 22.84 -5.22 -17.00
CA GLU A 159 24.26 -5.00 -17.32
C GLU A 159 24.56 -4.76 -18.82
N MET A 160 23.54 -4.83 -19.68
CA MET A 160 23.68 -4.70 -21.14
C MET A 160 23.04 -3.44 -21.76
N VAL A 161 22.69 -2.43 -20.95
CA VAL A 161 22.16 -1.14 -21.45
C VAL A 161 23.08 0.03 -21.00
#